data_ec1b365365f36a61ff940b3cb10c1996
#
_entry.id   ec1b365365f36a61ff940b3cb10c1996
#
_cell.length_a   1.000
_cell.length_b   1.000
_cell.length_c   1.000
_cell.angle_alpha   90.00
_cell.angle_beta   90.00
_cell.angle_gamma   90.00
#
_symmetry.space_group_name_H-M   'P 1'
#
loop_
_entity.id
_entity.type
_entity.pdbx_description
1 polymer ?
#
loop_
_entity_poly.entity_id
_entity_poly.type
_entity_poly.pdbx_seq_one_letter_code
_entity_poly.pdbx_strand_id
1 'polypeptide(L)'
;MKKLLTLLAAAFVFNSHAADKLSVAATAVPHAEILEFVKPTLAQQGVDLQIKVFTDYVQPNIQVAEKRMDANFFQHQPYLDEFNKGKGTHLVAVAGVHIEPFGAYSSKIKKLDELKNGATIAIPNDATNGGRALLLLDKSGIITLKDNKNILATPKDVAGNPRHLKFRELEAATLPRVLGQVDLALINTNYALQAKLSPNKDALLIEGAQSPYVNILVARPDNKDRAAMKKLAAALNSPETRKFILDKYLGAVVPAF
;
A
#
# COMPACT_ATOMS: atom_id res chain seq x y z
N MET A 1 -53.62 -57.40 -15.11
CA MET A 1 -53.09 -56.17 -15.75
C MET A 1 -52.29 -55.41 -14.70
N LYS A 2 -50.94 -55.59 -14.70
CA LYS A 2 -50.03 -54.92 -13.75
C LYS A 2 -49.45 -53.69 -14.47
N LYS A 3 -49.76 -52.45 -14.00
CA LYS A 3 -49.16 -51.23 -14.54
C LYS A 3 -47.81 -51.00 -13.88
N LEU A 4 -46.75 -51.06 -14.67
CA LEU A 4 -45.38 -50.71 -14.25
C LEU A 4 -45.26 -49.20 -14.29
N LEU A 5 -45.06 -48.56 -13.13
CA LEU A 5 -44.74 -47.11 -13.00
C LEU A 5 -43.22 -46.96 -13.09
N THR A 6 -42.71 -46.43 -14.20
CA THR A 6 -41.28 -46.11 -14.36
C THR A 6 -41.03 -44.73 -13.74
N LEU A 7 -40.31 -44.67 -12.61
CA LEU A 7 -39.84 -43.41 -12.00
C LEU A 7 -38.59 -42.96 -12.75
N LEU A 8 -38.70 -41.82 -13.46
CA LEU A 8 -37.55 -41.18 -14.10
C LEU A 8 -36.87 -40.32 -13.03
N ALA A 9 -35.73 -40.78 -12.49
CA ALA A 9 -34.89 -40.02 -11.61
C ALA A 9 -34.04 -39.05 -12.44
N ALA A 10 -34.40 -37.76 -12.45
CA ALA A 10 -33.57 -36.72 -13.02
C ALA A 10 -32.34 -36.49 -12.11
N ALA A 11 -31.18 -37.00 -12.51
CA ALA A 11 -29.91 -36.71 -11.86
C ALA A 11 -29.49 -35.28 -12.16
N PHE A 12 -29.67 -34.38 -11.19
CA PHE A 12 -29.05 -33.07 -11.21
C PHE A 12 -27.54 -33.21 -11.03
N VAL A 13 -26.80 -33.16 -12.14
CA VAL A 13 -25.33 -33.06 -12.10
C VAL A 13 -24.96 -31.66 -11.63
N PHE A 14 -24.68 -31.48 -10.33
CA PHE A 14 -24.03 -30.29 -9.83
C PHE A 14 -22.60 -30.29 -10.40
N ASN A 15 -22.39 -29.49 -11.45
CA ASN A 15 -21.05 -29.15 -11.89
C ASN A 15 -20.38 -28.34 -10.81
N SER A 16 -19.71 -28.97 -9.86
CA SER A 16 -18.82 -28.34 -8.90
C SER A 16 -17.58 -27.85 -9.67
N HIS A 17 -17.63 -26.64 -10.20
CA HIS A 17 -16.43 -25.97 -10.69
C HIS A 17 -15.56 -25.70 -9.48
N ALA A 18 -14.33 -26.27 -9.45
CA ALA A 18 -13.35 -25.92 -8.45
C ALA A 18 -13.11 -24.40 -8.50
N ALA A 19 -13.11 -23.75 -7.32
CA ALA A 19 -12.88 -22.31 -7.24
C ALA A 19 -11.51 -21.93 -7.85
N ASP A 20 -11.47 -20.86 -8.64
CA ASP A 20 -10.23 -20.36 -9.25
C ASP A 20 -9.36 -19.73 -8.16
N LYS A 21 -8.23 -20.38 -7.84
CA LYS A 21 -7.30 -19.90 -6.82
C LYS A 21 -6.56 -18.65 -7.29
N LEU A 22 -6.54 -17.63 -6.42
CA LEU A 22 -5.84 -16.38 -6.64
C LEU A 22 -5.03 -16.02 -5.40
N SER A 23 -3.71 -16.03 -5.50
CA SER A 23 -2.80 -15.71 -4.39
C SER A 23 -2.31 -14.27 -4.47
N VAL A 24 -2.45 -13.51 -3.37
CA VAL A 24 -2.08 -12.09 -3.29
C VAL A 24 -1.15 -11.83 -2.12
N ALA A 25 0.03 -11.25 -2.41
CA ALA A 25 0.96 -10.73 -1.40
C ALA A 25 0.53 -9.33 -0.97
N ALA A 26 0.46 -9.06 0.33
CA ALA A 26 0.02 -7.78 0.85
C ALA A 26 0.78 -7.39 2.13
N THR A 27 0.82 -6.11 2.48
CA THR A 27 1.14 -5.69 3.85
C THR A 27 -0.11 -5.78 4.72
N ALA A 28 0.08 -5.85 6.06
CA ALA A 28 -1.01 -6.19 6.98
C ALA A 28 -2.17 -5.17 6.94
N VAL A 29 -1.86 -3.88 7.13
CA VAL A 29 -2.83 -2.78 7.20
C VAL A 29 -2.43 -1.71 6.19
N PRO A 30 -3.33 -1.15 5.41
CA PRO A 30 -4.74 -1.50 5.23
C PRO A 30 -4.96 -2.65 4.22
N HIS A 31 -3.93 -3.08 3.51
CA HIS A 31 -4.01 -3.88 2.29
C HIS A 31 -4.63 -5.27 2.53
N ALA A 32 -4.08 -6.07 3.46
CA ALA A 32 -4.65 -7.39 3.76
C ALA A 32 -6.05 -7.28 4.37
N GLU A 33 -6.32 -6.23 5.17
CA GLU A 33 -7.65 -6.01 5.73
C GLU A 33 -8.70 -5.70 4.64
N ILE A 34 -8.34 -4.94 3.62
CA ILE A 34 -9.22 -4.67 2.45
C ILE A 34 -9.43 -5.97 1.64
N LEU A 35 -8.38 -6.78 1.44
CA LEU A 35 -8.49 -8.07 0.78
C LEU A 35 -9.38 -9.05 1.56
N GLU A 36 -9.25 -9.13 2.88
CA GLU A 36 -10.11 -9.97 3.72
C GLU A 36 -11.58 -9.51 3.67
N PHE A 37 -11.82 -8.19 3.57
CA PHE A 37 -13.17 -7.66 3.40
C PHE A 37 -13.84 -8.12 2.10
N VAL A 38 -13.11 -8.15 0.97
CA VAL A 38 -13.67 -8.56 -0.33
C VAL A 38 -13.68 -10.07 -0.54
N LYS A 39 -12.96 -10.84 0.27
CA LYS A 39 -12.81 -12.30 0.13
C LYS A 39 -14.14 -13.07 0.12
N PRO A 40 -15.14 -12.79 0.99
CA PRO A 40 -16.43 -13.47 0.93
C PRO A 40 -17.19 -13.24 -0.39
N THR A 41 -17.15 -12.02 -0.92
CA THR A 41 -17.76 -11.68 -2.21
C THR A 41 -17.08 -12.44 -3.36
N LEU A 42 -15.76 -12.55 -3.32
CA LEU A 42 -15.01 -13.31 -4.32
C LEU A 42 -15.30 -14.81 -4.24
N ALA A 43 -15.45 -15.37 -3.04
CA ALA A 43 -15.83 -16.77 -2.85
C ALA A 43 -17.21 -17.09 -3.49
N GLN A 44 -18.19 -16.19 -3.33
CA GLN A 44 -19.49 -16.32 -3.99
C GLN A 44 -19.39 -16.28 -5.53
N GLN A 45 -18.34 -15.64 -6.06
CA GLN A 45 -18.04 -15.56 -7.48
C GLN A 45 -17.15 -16.72 -7.99
N GLY A 46 -16.86 -17.71 -7.14
CA GLY A 46 -16.02 -18.86 -7.48
C GLY A 46 -14.51 -18.55 -7.49
N VAL A 47 -14.06 -17.53 -6.75
CA VAL A 47 -12.63 -17.22 -6.56
C VAL A 47 -12.23 -17.54 -5.13
N ASP A 48 -11.22 -18.44 -4.98
CA ASP A 48 -10.57 -18.74 -3.70
C ASP A 48 -9.37 -17.79 -3.50
N LEU A 49 -9.59 -16.68 -2.81
CA LEU A 49 -8.57 -15.67 -2.53
C LEU A 49 -7.66 -16.12 -1.39
N GLN A 50 -6.38 -16.31 -1.69
CA GLN A 50 -5.31 -16.66 -0.74
C GLN A 50 -4.45 -15.43 -0.46
N ILE A 51 -4.48 -14.93 0.78
CA ILE A 51 -3.75 -13.71 1.18
C ILE A 51 -2.51 -14.11 1.97
N LYS A 52 -1.34 -13.62 1.54
CA LYS A 52 -0.08 -13.79 2.27
C LYS A 52 0.46 -12.43 2.69
N VAL A 53 0.60 -12.24 4.00
CA VAL A 53 1.10 -10.98 4.57
C VAL A 53 2.63 -10.97 4.58
N PHE A 54 3.19 -9.83 4.17
CA PHE A 54 4.62 -9.49 4.21
C PHE A 54 4.85 -8.24 5.05
N THR A 55 6.04 -8.14 5.63
CA THR A 55 6.41 -7.03 6.52
C THR A 55 7.34 -6.00 5.87
N ASP A 56 7.77 -6.25 4.64
CA ASP A 56 8.66 -5.40 3.86
C ASP A 56 8.06 -5.07 2.48
N TYR A 57 8.69 -4.15 1.74
CA TYR A 57 8.24 -3.72 0.41
C TYR A 57 8.95 -4.42 -0.76
N VAL A 58 9.94 -5.25 -0.50
CA VAL A 58 10.76 -5.90 -1.54
C VAL A 58 10.17 -7.25 -1.94
N GLN A 59 9.86 -8.08 -0.94
CA GLN A 59 9.40 -9.46 -1.16
C GLN A 59 8.11 -9.58 -1.96
N PRO A 60 7.05 -8.76 -1.75
CA PRO A 60 5.82 -8.92 -2.51
C PRO A 60 6.01 -8.86 -4.03
N ASN A 61 6.85 -7.95 -4.52
CA ASN A 61 7.15 -7.86 -5.95
C ASN A 61 7.99 -9.04 -6.45
N ILE A 62 8.98 -9.49 -5.67
CA ILE A 62 9.80 -10.66 -6.00
C ILE A 62 8.91 -11.92 -6.14
N GLN A 63 8.01 -12.15 -5.18
CA GLN A 63 7.12 -13.32 -5.20
C GLN A 63 6.22 -13.34 -6.45
N VAL A 64 5.74 -12.17 -6.89
CA VAL A 64 4.92 -12.08 -8.11
C VAL A 64 5.79 -12.24 -9.36
N ALA A 65 6.94 -11.58 -9.44
CA ALA A 65 7.84 -11.68 -10.58
C ALA A 65 8.33 -13.12 -10.82
N GLU A 66 8.60 -13.85 -9.75
CA GLU A 66 9.04 -15.26 -9.78
C GLU A 66 7.87 -16.27 -9.88
N LYS A 67 6.64 -15.82 -10.10
CA LYS A 67 5.43 -16.65 -10.24
C LYS A 67 5.07 -17.50 -9.01
N ARG A 68 5.58 -17.15 -7.84
CA ARG A 68 5.23 -17.79 -6.57
C ARG A 68 3.89 -17.30 -6.03
N MET A 69 3.48 -16.09 -6.43
CA MET A 69 2.18 -15.48 -6.16
C MET A 69 1.61 -14.87 -7.45
N ASP A 70 0.28 -14.74 -7.51
CA ASP A 70 -0.40 -14.23 -8.70
C ASP A 70 -0.36 -12.70 -8.78
N ALA A 71 -0.51 -12.03 -7.64
CA ALA A 71 -0.58 -10.58 -7.54
C ALA A 71 0.03 -10.07 -6.24
N ASN A 72 0.19 -8.75 -6.14
CA ASN A 72 0.42 -8.08 -4.87
C ASN A 72 -0.42 -6.80 -4.74
N PHE A 73 -0.62 -6.40 -3.49
CA PHE A 73 -1.33 -5.19 -3.13
C PHE A 73 -0.65 -4.60 -1.88
N PHE A 74 0.26 -3.62 -2.07
CA PHE A 74 1.04 -3.01 -0.97
C PHE A 74 1.72 -1.70 -1.37
N GLN A 75 1.74 -1.33 -2.66
CA GLN A 75 2.60 -0.31 -3.23
C GLN A 75 1.84 0.69 -4.08
N HIS A 76 2.43 1.86 -4.29
CA HIS A 76 1.99 2.87 -5.23
C HIS A 76 2.75 2.80 -6.57
N GLN A 77 2.21 3.43 -7.61
CA GLN A 77 2.76 3.37 -8.96
C GLN A 77 4.25 3.79 -9.04
N PRO A 78 4.70 4.93 -8.46
CA PRO A 78 6.12 5.30 -8.52
C PRO A 78 7.07 4.25 -7.93
N TYR A 79 6.65 3.54 -6.86
CA TYR A 79 7.45 2.45 -6.30
C TYR A 79 7.56 1.27 -7.27
N LEU A 80 6.47 0.89 -7.92
CA LEU A 80 6.48 -0.17 -8.93
C LEU A 80 7.41 0.14 -10.08
N ASP A 81 7.37 1.39 -10.57
CA ASP A 81 8.19 1.82 -11.72
C ASP A 81 9.69 1.72 -11.38
N GLU A 82 10.12 2.22 -10.22
CA GLU A 82 11.51 2.13 -9.79
C GLU A 82 11.92 0.68 -9.44
N PHE A 83 11.02 -0.13 -8.88
CA PHE A 83 11.29 -1.56 -8.66
C PHE A 83 11.52 -2.28 -9.99
N ASN A 84 10.64 -2.10 -10.97
CA ASN A 84 10.78 -2.71 -12.30
C ASN A 84 12.10 -2.31 -12.95
N LYS A 85 12.44 -1.02 -12.94
CA LYS A 85 13.68 -0.47 -13.47
C LYS A 85 14.91 -1.07 -12.78
N GLY A 86 14.90 -1.09 -11.45
CA GLY A 86 16.04 -1.55 -10.64
C GLY A 86 16.27 -3.06 -10.66
N LYS A 87 15.20 -3.85 -10.87
CA LYS A 87 15.23 -5.31 -10.86
C LYS A 87 15.09 -5.96 -12.24
N GLY A 88 14.84 -5.16 -13.29
CA GLY A 88 14.59 -5.68 -14.63
C GLY A 88 13.30 -6.50 -14.73
N THR A 89 12.31 -6.20 -13.88
CA THR A 89 11.00 -6.85 -13.90
C THR A 89 9.99 -6.05 -14.74
N HIS A 90 8.85 -6.68 -15.08
CA HIS A 90 7.82 -6.08 -15.92
C HIS A 90 6.43 -6.23 -15.30
N LEU A 91 6.35 -6.05 -13.99
CA LEU A 91 5.06 -6.07 -13.28
C LEU A 91 4.20 -4.88 -13.70
N VAL A 92 2.88 -5.07 -13.73
CA VAL A 92 1.95 -4.05 -14.23
C VAL A 92 0.84 -3.78 -13.23
N ALA A 93 0.40 -2.52 -13.14
CA ALA A 93 -0.78 -2.14 -12.41
C ALA A 93 -2.05 -2.72 -13.06
N VAL A 94 -2.95 -3.25 -12.26
CA VAL A 94 -4.27 -3.78 -12.67
C VAL A 94 -5.37 -2.80 -12.30
N ALA A 95 -5.33 -2.24 -11.07
CA ALA A 95 -6.32 -1.27 -10.59
C ALA A 95 -5.68 -0.36 -9.53
N GLY A 96 -6.05 0.93 -9.55
CA GLY A 96 -5.83 1.84 -8.43
C GLY A 96 -6.91 1.63 -7.37
N VAL A 97 -6.56 1.69 -6.08
CA VAL A 97 -7.51 1.38 -5.01
C VAL A 97 -7.63 2.51 -3.99
N HIS A 98 -6.53 2.98 -3.41
CA HIS A 98 -6.58 3.99 -2.36
C HIS A 98 -5.30 4.82 -2.29
N ILE A 99 -5.39 5.95 -1.60
CA ILE A 99 -4.24 6.78 -1.22
C ILE A 99 -4.04 6.67 0.28
N GLU A 100 -2.79 6.63 0.69
CA GLU A 100 -2.34 6.70 2.07
C GLU A 100 -1.56 8.00 2.27
N PRO A 101 -2.16 9.06 2.84
CA PRO A 101 -1.45 10.31 3.12
C PRO A 101 -0.23 10.06 4.00
N PHE A 102 0.95 10.44 3.53
CA PHE A 102 2.22 10.23 4.21
C PHE A 102 2.38 11.22 5.36
N GLY A 103 2.90 10.77 6.50
CA GLY A 103 2.95 11.60 7.71
C GLY A 103 4.32 11.67 8.38
N ALA A 104 4.55 12.77 9.10
CA ALA A 104 5.70 12.98 9.97
C ALA A 104 5.28 12.90 11.44
N TYR A 105 5.98 12.10 12.22
CA TYR A 105 5.64 11.75 13.60
C TYR A 105 6.82 12.01 14.54
N SER A 106 6.52 12.32 15.79
CA SER A 106 7.51 12.45 16.84
C SER A 106 6.99 11.98 18.19
N SER A 107 7.86 11.38 18.99
CA SER A 107 7.62 11.15 20.43
C SER A 107 8.22 12.23 21.33
N LYS A 108 9.00 13.17 20.76
CA LYS A 108 9.77 14.16 21.52
C LYS A 108 9.20 15.56 21.45
N ILE A 109 8.58 15.93 20.33
CA ILE A 109 8.00 17.26 20.10
C ILE A 109 6.52 17.16 19.79
N LYS A 110 5.79 18.25 19.98
CA LYS A 110 4.34 18.33 19.71
C LYS A 110 4.02 19.23 18.53
N LYS A 111 4.98 20.05 18.07
CA LYS A 111 4.85 20.96 16.92
C LYS A 111 6.16 21.01 16.15
N LEU A 112 6.08 21.27 14.85
CA LEU A 112 7.26 21.32 13.97
C LEU A 112 8.20 22.48 14.28
N ASP A 113 7.70 23.57 14.85
CA ASP A 113 8.51 24.71 15.26
C ASP A 113 9.45 24.41 16.44
N GLU A 114 9.15 23.35 17.21
CA GLU A 114 10.00 22.85 18.30
C GLU A 114 11.23 22.07 17.80
N LEU A 115 11.35 21.79 16.47
CA LEU A 115 12.54 21.15 15.91
C LEU A 115 13.78 22.03 16.13
N LYS A 116 14.74 21.49 16.88
CA LYS A 116 16.00 22.17 17.23
C LYS A 116 17.00 22.13 16.07
N ASN A 117 17.97 23.04 16.11
CA ASN A 117 19.12 22.96 15.24
C ASN A 117 19.86 21.64 15.43
N GLY A 118 20.24 20.99 14.33
CA GLY A 118 20.91 19.69 14.33
C GLY A 118 20.01 18.51 14.64
N ALA A 119 18.67 18.68 14.70
CA ALA A 119 17.72 17.59 14.92
C ALA A 119 17.87 16.49 13.87
N THR A 120 17.64 15.25 14.30
CA THR A 120 17.72 14.06 13.44
C THR A 120 16.34 13.70 12.92
N ILE A 121 16.22 13.62 11.59
CA ILE A 121 15.00 13.21 10.88
C ILE A 121 15.23 11.84 10.23
N ALA A 122 14.43 10.84 10.59
CA ALA A 122 14.43 9.55 9.92
C ALA A 122 13.46 9.57 8.73
N ILE A 123 13.92 9.04 7.59
CA ILE A 123 13.16 8.92 6.35
C ILE A 123 13.30 7.50 5.77
N PRO A 124 12.37 7.02 4.91
CA PRO A 124 12.54 5.77 4.19
C PRO A 124 13.80 5.77 3.33
N ASN A 125 14.43 4.61 3.20
CA ASN A 125 15.66 4.43 2.40
C ASN A 125 15.40 3.97 0.96
N ASP A 126 14.14 3.67 0.59
CA ASP A 126 13.81 3.45 -0.81
C ASP A 126 13.65 4.78 -1.55
N ALA A 127 14.04 4.80 -2.82
CA ALA A 127 14.18 6.03 -3.59
C ALA A 127 12.88 6.87 -3.64
N THR A 128 11.74 6.22 -3.81
CA THR A 128 10.46 6.93 -3.99
C THR A 128 9.87 7.44 -2.70
N ASN A 129 9.90 6.66 -1.60
CA ASN A 129 9.42 7.13 -0.31
C ASN A 129 10.41 8.08 0.37
N GLY A 130 11.72 7.90 0.16
CA GLY A 130 12.74 8.87 0.57
C GLY A 130 12.54 10.24 -0.08
N GLY A 131 12.37 10.23 -1.41
CA GLY A 131 12.07 11.46 -2.17
C GLY A 131 10.75 12.10 -1.75
N ARG A 132 9.69 11.29 -1.57
CA ARG A 132 8.38 11.74 -1.06
C ARG A 132 8.50 12.42 0.31
N ALA A 133 9.31 11.85 1.21
CA ALA A 133 9.58 12.43 2.52
C ALA A 133 10.23 13.82 2.40
N LEU A 134 11.24 13.95 1.55
CA LEU A 134 11.93 15.22 1.33
C LEU A 134 11.02 16.25 0.66
N LEU A 135 10.20 15.86 -0.31
CA LEU A 135 9.20 16.72 -0.93
C LEU A 135 8.16 17.23 0.09
N LEU A 136 7.73 16.39 1.04
CA LEU A 136 6.81 16.80 2.08
C LEU A 136 7.46 17.84 3.04
N LEU A 137 8.73 17.66 3.39
CA LEU A 137 9.49 18.62 4.20
C LEU A 137 9.74 19.94 3.45
N ASP A 138 10.02 19.88 2.15
CA ASP A 138 10.18 21.07 1.30
C ASP A 138 8.87 21.85 1.22
N LYS A 139 7.77 21.18 0.92
CA LYS A 139 6.42 21.80 0.86
C LYS A 139 6.01 22.47 2.17
N SER A 140 6.51 21.97 3.29
CA SER A 140 6.23 22.56 4.62
C SER A 140 7.20 23.69 5.02
N GLY A 141 8.18 24.01 4.19
CA GLY A 141 9.18 25.05 4.45
C GLY A 141 10.25 24.68 5.48
N ILE A 142 10.35 23.39 5.87
CA ILE A 142 11.36 22.90 6.82
C ILE A 142 12.74 22.85 6.15
N ILE A 143 12.79 22.47 4.89
CA ILE A 143 13.97 22.46 4.01
C ILE A 143 13.61 23.10 2.67
N THR A 144 14.61 23.29 1.82
CA THR A 144 14.40 23.64 0.40
C THR A 144 15.16 22.64 -0.47
N LEU A 145 14.50 22.04 -1.44
CA LEU A 145 15.12 21.17 -2.44
C LEU A 145 15.61 21.96 -3.65
N LYS A 146 16.64 21.44 -4.34
CA LYS A 146 17.11 21.96 -5.65
C LYS A 146 16.01 21.90 -6.71
N ASP A 147 15.24 20.81 -6.70
CA ASP A 147 14.08 20.57 -7.56
C ASP A 147 12.94 19.96 -6.74
N ASN A 148 11.90 20.73 -6.50
CA ASN A 148 10.72 20.31 -5.71
C ASN A 148 9.72 19.47 -6.51
N LYS A 149 10.07 19.06 -7.72
CA LYS A 149 9.31 18.10 -8.54
C LYS A 149 10.01 16.75 -8.66
N ASN A 150 11.25 16.64 -8.20
CA ASN A 150 12.01 15.40 -8.26
C ASN A 150 11.51 14.40 -7.21
N ILE A 151 10.69 13.44 -7.65
CA ILE A 151 10.16 12.37 -6.78
C ILE A 151 11.23 11.38 -6.28
N LEU A 152 12.44 11.44 -6.81
CA LEU A 152 13.61 10.63 -6.43
C LEU A 152 14.67 11.48 -5.71
N ALA A 153 14.28 12.62 -5.14
CA ALA A 153 15.21 13.47 -4.40
C ALA A 153 15.86 12.70 -3.23
N THR A 154 17.12 13.00 -2.99
CA THR A 154 17.94 12.43 -1.91
C THR A 154 18.36 13.54 -0.95
N PRO A 155 18.89 13.24 0.25
CA PRO A 155 19.44 14.27 1.14
C PRO A 155 20.52 15.17 0.49
N LYS A 156 21.19 14.72 -0.58
CA LYS A 156 22.17 15.53 -1.35
C LYS A 156 21.51 16.62 -2.21
N ASP A 157 20.20 16.51 -2.43
CA ASP A 157 19.41 17.46 -3.19
C ASP A 157 18.82 18.57 -2.33
N VAL A 158 19.07 18.55 -1.02
CA VAL A 158 18.69 19.62 -0.09
C VAL A 158 19.58 20.83 -0.33
N ALA A 159 19.01 21.91 -0.87
CA ALA A 159 19.67 23.18 -1.14
C ALA A 159 19.64 24.13 0.06
N GLY A 160 18.53 24.15 0.81
CA GLY A 160 18.34 24.94 2.02
C GLY A 160 18.00 24.08 3.22
N ASN A 161 18.81 24.20 4.27
CA ASN A 161 18.63 23.49 5.54
C ASN A 161 18.98 24.41 6.70
N PRO A 162 18.12 25.42 7.00
CA PRO A 162 18.44 26.48 7.95
C PRO A 162 18.60 25.97 9.39
N ARG A 163 18.04 24.80 9.71
CA ARG A 163 18.16 24.19 11.04
C ARG A 163 19.26 23.11 11.11
N HIS A 164 20.09 22.96 10.08
CA HIS A 164 21.16 21.95 10.01
C HIS A 164 20.68 20.54 10.37
N LEU A 165 19.47 20.16 9.89
CA LEU A 165 18.85 18.88 10.14
C LEU A 165 19.70 17.75 9.59
N LYS A 166 19.74 16.62 10.31
CA LYS A 166 20.49 15.43 9.95
C LYS A 166 19.50 14.36 9.46
N PHE A 167 19.71 13.86 8.26
CA PHE A 167 18.86 12.80 7.71
C PHE A 167 19.42 11.42 8.00
N ARG A 168 18.55 10.50 8.45
CA ARG A 168 18.84 9.10 8.67
C ARG A 168 17.91 8.26 7.81
N GLU A 169 18.46 7.65 6.77
CA GLU A 169 17.71 6.79 5.85
C GLU A 169 17.62 5.38 6.43
N LEU A 170 16.41 4.88 6.60
CA LEU A 170 16.11 3.58 7.23
C LEU A 170 15.04 2.83 6.43
N GLU A 171 15.05 1.52 6.55
CA GLU A 171 13.96 0.69 6.01
C GLU A 171 12.61 1.17 6.58
N ALA A 172 11.60 1.36 5.70
CA ALA A 172 10.32 1.95 6.05
C ALA A 172 9.62 1.22 7.22
N ALA A 173 9.72 -0.11 7.25
CA ALA A 173 9.16 -0.95 8.32
C ALA A 173 9.78 -0.69 9.72
N THR A 174 10.97 -0.09 9.78
CA THR A 174 11.67 0.17 11.05
C THR A 174 11.35 1.53 11.64
N LEU A 175 10.86 2.49 10.82
CA LEU A 175 10.67 3.87 11.20
C LEU A 175 9.79 4.08 12.45
N PRO A 176 8.67 3.37 12.64
CA PRO A 176 7.88 3.53 13.86
C PRO A 176 8.63 3.16 15.14
N ARG A 177 9.59 2.22 15.05
CA ARG A 177 10.34 1.72 16.22
C ARG A 177 11.44 2.68 16.68
N VAL A 178 11.87 3.59 15.80
CA VAL A 178 12.96 4.54 16.11
C VAL A 178 12.47 5.90 16.57
N LEU A 179 11.15 6.12 16.76
CA LEU A 179 10.59 7.40 17.20
C LEU A 179 11.23 7.95 18.48
N GLY A 180 11.60 7.08 19.43
CA GLY A 180 12.31 7.50 20.64
C GLY A 180 13.78 7.90 20.43
N GLN A 181 14.37 7.50 19.29
CA GLN A 181 15.79 7.72 18.99
C GLN A 181 16.04 8.94 18.09
N VAL A 182 15.03 9.38 17.35
CA VAL A 182 15.10 10.52 16.42
C VAL A 182 14.18 11.65 16.89
N ASP A 183 14.31 12.82 16.29
CA ASP A 183 13.47 13.98 16.67
C ASP A 183 12.18 14.02 15.80
N LEU A 184 12.24 13.52 14.59
CA LEU A 184 11.10 13.36 13.68
C LEU A 184 11.31 12.10 12.82
N ALA A 185 10.25 11.37 12.49
CA ALA A 185 10.28 10.29 11.52
C ALA A 185 9.15 10.45 10.50
N LEU A 186 9.47 10.36 9.23
CA LEU A 186 8.51 10.34 8.12
C LEU A 186 8.12 8.89 7.84
N ILE A 187 6.86 8.54 8.10
CA ILE A 187 6.41 7.15 8.15
C ILE A 187 5.25 6.93 7.18
N ASN A 188 5.37 5.90 6.34
CA ASN A 188 4.27 5.46 5.49
C ASN A 188 3.07 5.04 6.35
N THR A 189 1.87 5.41 5.93
CA THR A 189 0.64 5.27 6.72
C THR A 189 0.33 3.83 7.09
N ASN A 190 0.60 2.86 6.21
CA ASN A 190 0.45 1.44 6.54
C ASN A 190 1.27 1.02 7.77
N TYR A 191 2.53 1.48 7.89
CA TYR A 191 3.37 1.20 9.07
C TYR A 191 2.98 2.05 10.28
N ALA A 192 2.52 3.28 10.07
CA ALA A 192 1.97 4.11 11.15
C ALA A 192 0.75 3.42 11.79
N LEU A 193 -0.20 2.97 10.98
CA LEU A 193 -1.40 2.26 11.45
C LEU A 193 -1.06 0.95 12.17
N GLN A 194 -0.09 0.16 11.68
CA GLN A 194 0.39 -1.04 12.37
C GLN A 194 0.99 -0.72 13.74
N ALA A 195 1.66 0.42 13.86
CA ALA A 195 2.20 0.92 15.13
C ALA A 195 1.16 1.65 16.01
N LYS A 196 -0.12 1.62 15.64
CA LYS A 196 -1.24 2.29 16.31
C LYS A 196 -1.11 3.81 16.34
N LEU A 197 -0.37 4.39 15.41
CA LEU A 197 -0.34 5.82 15.16
C LEU A 197 -1.49 6.19 14.22
N SER A 198 -2.25 7.20 14.60
CA SER A 198 -3.33 7.75 13.77
C SER A 198 -2.79 8.91 12.93
N PRO A 199 -2.71 8.81 11.59
CA PRO A 199 -2.22 9.91 10.75
C PRO A 199 -2.93 11.23 11.02
N ASN A 200 -4.24 11.20 11.23
CA ASN A 200 -5.07 12.39 11.45
C ASN A 200 -4.92 13.02 12.85
N LYS A 201 -4.36 12.30 13.83
CA LYS A 201 -4.25 12.75 15.23
C LYS A 201 -2.81 12.92 15.68
N ASP A 202 -1.92 12.03 15.26
CA ASP A 202 -0.57 11.90 15.79
C ASP A 202 0.49 12.49 14.85
N ALA A 203 0.17 12.69 13.56
CA ALA A 203 1.11 13.30 12.63
C ALA A 203 1.22 14.81 12.88
N LEU A 204 2.46 15.30 12.98
CA LEU A 204 2.77 16.74 13.08
C LEU A 204 2.72 17.41 11.70
N LEU A 205 2.88 16.64 10.65
CA LEU A 205 2.76 17.05 9.26
C LEU A 205 2.18 15.86 8.48
N ILE A 206 1.21 16.13 7.61
CA ILE A 206 0.57 15.11 6.78
C ILE A 206 0.44 15.57 5.33
N GLU A 207 0.65 14.67 4.41
CA GLU A 207 0.43 14.88 2.99
C GLU A 207 -1.07 15.08 2.69
N GLY A 208 -1.39 15.91 1.69
CA GLY A 208 -2.77 16.09 1.26
C GLY A 208 -3.34 14.82 0.59
N ALA A 209 -4.67 14.71 0.60
CA ALA A 209 -5.37 13.58 -0.01
C ALA A 209 -5.26 13.54 -1.55
N GLN A 210 -4.93 14.65 -2.22
CA GLN A 210 -4.60 14.68 -3.64
C GLN A 210 -3.12 14.36 -3.83
N SER A 211 -2.81 13.08 -4.04
CA SER A 211 -1.46 12.56 -4.10
C SER A 211 -1.30 11.63 -5.31
N PRO A 212 -0.15 11.67 -6.03
CA PRO A 212 0.12 10.74 -7.13
C PRO A 212 0.42 9.31 -6.64
N TYR A 213 0.51 9.11 -5.33
CA TYR A 213 0.90 7.84 -4.72
C TYR A 213 -0.31 6.94 -4.45
N VAL A 214 -1.11 6.68 -5.51
CA VAL A 214 -2.23 5.72 -5.45
C VAL A 214 -1.69 4.32 -5.25
N ASN A 215 -2.15 3.61 -4.24
CA ASN A 215 -1.88 2.21 -3.99
C ASN A 215 -2.65 1.34 -4.99
N ILE A 216 -1.95 0.37 -5.59
CA ILE A 216 -2.38 -0.37 -6.76
C ILE A 216 -2.34 -1.88 -6.53
N LEU A 217 -3.32 -2.59 -7.11
CA LEU A 217 -3.23 -4.03 -7.34
C LEU A 217 -2.27 -4.25 -8.52
N VAL A 218 -1.29 -5.12 -8.33
CA VAL A 218 -0.22 -5.39 -9.32
C VAL A 218 -0.19 -6.86 -9.66
N ALA A 219 0.04 -7.16 -10.93
CA ALA A 219 0.18 -8.51 -11.46
C ALA A 219 1.29 -8.60 -12.52
N ARG A 220 1.51 -9.80 -13.07
CA ARG A 220 2.35 -9.97 -14.25
C ARG A 220 1.55 -9.70 -15.53
N PRO A 221 2.21 -9.35 -16.65
CA PRO A 221 1.54 -9.19 -17.95
C PRO A 221 0.77 -10.46 -18.41
N ASP A 222 1.30 -11.66 -18.08
CA ASP A 222 0.74 -12.95 -18.50
C ASP A 222 -0.53 -13.34 -17.74
N ASN A 223 -0.81 -12.76 -16.57
CA ASN A 223 -1.96 -13.14 -15.75
C ASN A 223 -2.89 -11.98 -15.35
N LYS A 224 -2.57 -10.74 -15.71
CA LYS A 224 -3.39 -9.56 -15.36
C LYS A 224 -4.84 -9.62 -15.85
N ASP A 225 -5.06 -10.33 -16.95
CA ASP A 225 -6.38 -10.44 -17.60
C ASP A 225 -7.17 -11.71 -17.21
N ARG A 226 -6.66 -12.56 -16.30
CA ARG A 226 -7.38 -13.71 -15.77
C ARG A 226 -8.73 -13.28 -15.17
N ALA A 227 -9.74 -14.14 -15.33
CA ALA A 227 -11.09 -13.86 -14.81
C ALA A 227 -11.09 -13.57 -13.30
N ALA A 228 -10.36 -14.34 -12.50
CA ALA A 228 -10.21 -14.11 -11.06
C ALA A 228 -9.57 -12.75 -10.74
N MET A 229 -8.56 -12.31 -11.52
CA MET A 229 -7.90 -11.01 -11.34
C MET A 229 -8.87 -9.86 -11.62
N LYS A 230 -9.67 -9.95 -12.69
CA LYS A 230 -10.69 -8.95 -13.02
C LYS A 230 -11.78 -8.86 -11.95
N LYS A 231 -12.20 -10.02 -11.39
CA LYS A 231 -13.14 -10.07 -10.27
C LYS A 231 -12.57 -9.40 -9.02
N LEU A 232 -11.30 -9.66 -8.69
CA LEU A 232 -10.62 -9.00 -7.58
C LEU A 232 -10.53 -7.49 -7.78
N ALA A 233 -10.11 -7.02 -8.96
CA ALA A 233 -10.03 -5.59 -9.28
C ALA A 233 -11.40 -4.91 -9.14
N ALA A 234 -12.46 -5.54 -9.66
CA ALA A 234 -13.83 -5.03 -9.53
C ALA A 234 -14.30 -4.99 -8.06
N ALA A 235 -14.00 -6.03 -7.27
CA ALA A 235 -14.36 -6.07 -5.85
C ALA A 235 -13.61 -4.98 -5.05
N LEU A 236 -12.33 -4.76 -5.33
CA LEU A 236 -11.53 -3.71 -4.68
C LEU A 236 -12.04 -2.30 -5.00
N ASN A 237 -12.66 -2.10 -6.16
CA ASN A 237 -13.21 -0.82 -6.60
C ASN A 237 -14.75 -0.75 -6.49
N SER A 238 -15.35 -1.60 -5.65
CA SER A 238 -16.78 -1.61 -5.43
C SER A 238 -17.24 -0.49 -4.47
N PRO A 239 -18.52 -0.07 -4.54
CA PRO A 239 -19.12 0.85 -3.57
C PRO A 239 -19.00 0.36 -2.11
N GLU A 240 -19.11 -0.95 -1.89
CA GLU A 240 -18.98 -1.58 -0.58
C GLU A 240 -17.57 -1.43 -0.02
N THR A 241 -16.55 -1.64 -0.87
CA THR A 241 -15.13 -1.44 -0.49
C THR A 241 -14.85 0.04 -0.22
N ARG A 242 -15.39 0.95 -1.01
CA ARG A 242 -15.33 2.40 -0.75
C ARG A 242 -15.88 2.72 0.64
N LYS A 243 -17.08 2.22 0.95
CA LYS A 243 -17.71 2.44 2.25
C LYS A 243 -16.87 1.85 3.39
N PHE A 244 -16.38 0.62 3.23
CA PHE A 244 -15.50 -0.03 4.21
C PHE A 244 -14.26 0.80 4.53
N ILE A 245 -13.56 1.32 3.49
CA ILE A 245 -12.37 2.15 3.66
C ILE A 245 -12.70 3.42 4.44
N LEU A 246 -13.76 4.12 4.06
CA LEU A 246 -14.17 5.37 4.71
C LEU A 246 -14.55 5.16 6.18
N ASP A 247 -15.33 4.15 6.46
CA ASP A 247 -15.82 3.85 7.83
C ASP A 247 -14.68 3.35 8.74
N LYS A 248 -13.79 2.51 8.21
CA LYS A 248 -12.75 1.87 9.01
C LYS A 248 -11.57 2.78 9.29
N TYR A 249 -11.09 3.50 8.26
CA TYR A 249 -9.85 4.26 8.40
C TYR A 249 -10.06 5.77 8.63
N LEU A 250 -11.28 6.26 8.62
CA LEU A 250 -11.68 7.62 9.02
C LEU A 250 -10.78 8.72 8.40
N GLY A 251 -10.43 8.55 7.13
CA GLY A 251 -9.59 9.49 6.38
C GLY A 251 -8.08 9.23 6.43
N ALA A 252 -7.60 8.29 7.26
CA ALA A 252 -6.20 7.85 7.22
C ALA A 252 -5.88 7.07 5.91
N VAL A 253 -6.89 6.48 5.31
CA VAL A 253 -6.86 5.83 3.99
C VAL A 253 -8.03 6.38 3.20
N VAL A 254 -7.80 6.80 1.95
CA VAL A 254 -8.78 7.48 1.11
C VAL A 254 -8.99 6.68 -0.19
N PRO A 255 -10.23 6.29 -0.53
CA PRO A 255 -10.52 5.62 -1.80
C PRO A 255 -10.09 6.48 -2.99
N ALA A 256 -9.50 5.87 -4.03
CA ALA A 256 -8.99 6.54 -5.23
C ALA A 256 -9.72 6.11 -6.52
N PHE A 257 -10.95 5.62 -6.41
CA PHE A 257 -11.81 5.15 -7.51
C PHE A 257 -13.24 5.69 -7.36
#